data_4db40a9966ef06faf10faa1a321a0ddb
#
_entry.id   4db40a9966ef06faf10faa1a321a0ddb
#
_cell.length_a   1.000
_cell.length_b   1.000
_cell.length_c   1.000
_cell.angle_alpha   90.00
_cell.angle_beta   90.00
_cell.angle_gamma   90.00
#
_symmetry.space_group_name_H-M   'P 1'
#
loop_
_entity.id
_entity.type
_entity.pdbx_description
1 polymer ?
#
loop_
_entity_poly.entity_id
_entity_poly.type
_entity_poly.pdbx_seq_one_letter_code
_entity_poly.pdbx_strand_id
1 'polypeptide(L)'
;MPPRRQSQPRSPEHAALGEAIRRARVEQGSSQEALADAAGLHVTHLGGLERGVRNPSYATLVRLSRALDTTPGALLTTADKLLARQP
;
A
#
# COMPACT_ATOMS: atom_id res chain seq x y z
N MET A 1 15.33 22.42 11.03
CA MET A 1 15.12 21.04 10.83
C MET A 1 13.92 20.78 9.93
N PRO A 2 14.08 19.92 9.02
CA PRO A 2 13.03 19.73 8.02
C PRO A 2 11.80 19.07 8.61
N PRO A 3 10.64 19.47 8.16
CA PRO A 3 9.41 18.82 8.57
C PRO A 3 9.34 17.39 8.03
N ARG A 4 8.49 16.60 8.64
CA ARG A 4 8.30 15.21 8.26
C ARG A 4 7.05 15.00 7.43
N ARG A 5 6.66 16.02 6.66
CA ARG A 5 5.45 15.93 5.86
C ARG A 5 5.47 14.76 4.90
N GLN A 6 6.66 14.45 4.35
CA GLN A 6 6.80 13.36 3.39
C GLN A 6 6.59 12.00 4.01
N SER A 7 6.72 11.88 5.34
CA SER A 7 6.51 10.62 6.00
C SER A 7 5.12 10.47 6.58
N GLN A 8 4.28 11.49 6.44
CA GLN A 8 2.90 11.44 6.92
C GLN A 8 1.97 11.02 5.80
N PRO A 9 0.95 10.19 6.09
CA PRO A 9 -0.01 9.81 5.07
C PRO A 9 -0.71 11.02 4.47
N ARG A 10 -1.07 10.91 3.20
CA ARG A 10 -1.81 11.97 2.50
C ARG A 10 -3.20 12.15 3.09
N SER A 11 -3.78 11.07 3.59
CA SER A 11 -5.11 11.08 4.21
C SER A 11 -5.27 9.78 5.00
N PRO A 12 -6.28 9.69 5.88
CA PRO A 12 -6.58 8.40 6.53
C PRO A 12 -6.88 7.31 5.52
N GLU A 13 -7.50 7.64 4.40
CA GLU A 13 -7.80 6.67 3.35
C GLU A 13 -6.53 6.13 2.71
N HIS A 14 -5.56 7.00 2.46
CA HIS A 14 -4.28 6.55 1.91
C HIS A 14 -3.52 5.69 2.93
N ALA A 15 -3.59 6.05 4.20
CA ALA A 15 -2.96 5.24 5.25
C ALA A 15 -3.59 3.86 5.33
N ALA A 16 -4.92 3.79 5.24
CA ALA A 16 -5.63 2.52 5.29
C ALA A 16 -5.28 1.62 4.09
N LEU A 17 -5.23 2.21 2.90
CA LEU A 17 -4.85 1.44 1.71
C LEU A 17 -3.42 0.95 1.81
N GLY A 18 -2.50 1.81 2.25
CA GLY A 18 -1.11 1.42 2.43
C GLY A 18 -0.96 0.27 3.42
N GLU A 19 -1.71 0.32 4.51
CA GLU A 19 -1.69 -0.75 5.50
C GLU A 19 -2.29 -2.04 4.94
N ALA A 20 -3.33 -1.94 4.12
CA ALA A 20 -3.90 -3.13 3.47
C ALA A 20 -2.86 -3.80 2.57
N ILE A 21 -2.12 -3.00 1.81
CA ILE A 21 -1.06 -3.53 0.94
C ILE A 21 0.03 -4.20 1.79
N ARG A 22 0.46 -3.52 2.86
CA ARG A 22 1.51 -4.05 3.73
C ARG A 22 1.09 -5.38 4.35
N ARG A 23 -0.14 -5.45 4.86
CA ARG A 23 -0.64 -6.68 5.49
C ARG A 23 -0.69 -7.85 4.50
N ALA A 24 -1.16 -7.58 3.30
CA ALA A 24 -1.20 -8.61 2.27
C ALA A 24 0.20 -9.11 1.93
N ARG A 25 1.16 -8.18 1.85
CA ARG A 25 2.55 -8.51 1.59
C ARG A 25 3.14 -9.38 2.70
N VAL A 26 2.93 -8.96 3.94
CA VAL A 26 3.47 -9.69 5.10
C VAL A 26 2.84 -11.08 5.19
N GLU A 27 1.54 -11.18 4.97
CA GLU A 27 0.85 -12.47 4.94
C GLU A 27 1.40 -13.41 3.89
N GLN A 28 1.77 -12.84 2.74
CA GLN A 28 2.35 -13.62 1.65
C GLN A 28 3.79 -14.04 1.96
N GLY A 29 4.42 -13.41 2.95
CA GLY A 29 5.80 -13.68 3.28
C GLY A 29 6.80 -12.96 2.39
N SER A 30 6.38 -11.90 1.68
CA SER A 30 7.23 -11.18 0.75
C SER A 30 7.87 -9.97 1.41
N SER A 31 9.13 -9.71 1.04
CA SER A 31 9.78 -8.45 1.40
C SER A 31 9.25 -7.33 0.51
N GLN A 32 9.52 -6.09 0.90
CA GLN A 32 9.19 -4.96 0.03
C GLN A 32 9.90 -5.06 -1.31
N GLU A 33 11.17 -5.45 -1.28
CA GLU A 33 11.93 -5.61 -2.52
C GLU A 33 11.32 -6.65 -3.45
N ALA A 34 10.92 -7.79 -2.88
CA ALA A 34 10.33 -8.86 -3.68
C ALA A 34 9.00 -8.44 -4.29
N LEU A 35 8.15 -7.79 -3.50
CA LEU A 35 6.86 -7.33 -4.02
C LEU A 35 7.04 -6.23 -5.07
N ALA A 36 7.93 -5.28 -4.81
CA ALA A 36 8.19 -4.21 -5.76
C ALA A 36 8.67 -4.78 -7.09
N ASP A 37 9.60 -5.73 -7.04
CA ASP A 37 10.10 -6.37 -8.25
C ASP A 37 8.97 -7.08 -9.01
N ALA A 38 8.16 -7.85 -8.31
CA ALA A 38 7.04 -8.59 -8.93
C ALA A 38 6.00 -7.66 -9.53
N ALA A 39 5.81 -6.48 -8.95
CA ALA A 39 4.83 -5.51 -9.43
C ALA A 39 5.41 -4.49 -10.41
N GLY A 40 6.70 -4.56 -10.69
CA GLY A 40 7.34 -3.61 -11.59
C GLY A 40 7.48 -2.22 -11.02
N LEU A 41 7.73 -2.12 -9.71
CA LEU A 41 7.87 -0.84 -9.01
C LEU A 41 9.25 -0.73 -8.38
N HIS A 42 9.68 0.51 -8.17
CA HIS A 42 10.81 0.74 -7.29
C HIS A 42 10.41 0.46 -5.84
N VAL A 43 11.32 -0.10 -5.06
CA VAL A 43 11.03 -0.40 -3.66
C VAL A 43 10.71 0.87 -2.86
N THR A 44 11.35 2.00 -3.20
CA THR A 44 11.07 3.27 -2.55
C THR A 44 9.63 3.71 -2.80
N HIS A 45 9.15 3.51 -4.03
CA HIS A 45 7.78 3.83 -4.38
C HIS A 45 6.81 2.96 -3.57
N LEU A 46 7.08 1.65 -3.52
CA LEU A 46 6.23 0.73 -2.74
C LEU A 46 6.21 1.13 -1.26
N GLY A 47 7.38 1.46 -0.69
CA GLY A 47 7.44 1.93 0.69
C GLY A 47 6.56 3.15 0.92
N GLY A 48 6.57 4.09 -0.02
CA GLY A 48 5.71 5.27 0.07
C GLY A 48 4.23 4.92 0.00
N LEU A 49 3.87 3.95 -0.84
CA LEU A 49 2.48 3.47 -0.92
C LEU A 49 2.06 2.83 0.40
N GLU A 50 2.92 2.00 0.99
CA GLU A 50 2.58 1.32 2.24
C GLU A 50 2.44 2.31 3.40
N ARG A 51 3.18 3.40 3.39
CA ARG A 51 3.06 4.44 4.42
C ARG A 51 1.92 5.42 4.15
N GLY A 52 1.28 5.32 2.99
CA GLY A 52 0.18 6.20 2.64
C GLY A 52 0.62 7.58 2.18
N VAL A 53 1.92 7.79 1.90
CA VAL A 53 2.43 9.08 1.45
C VAL A 53 2.40 9.22 -0.06
N ARG A 54 2.14 8.14 -0.77
CA ARG A 54 2.01 8.14 -2.22
C ARG A 54 0.62 7.70 -2.63
N ASN A 55 0.15 8.24 -3.74
CA ASN A 55 -1.17 7.91 -4.28
C ASN A 55 -0.99 6.93 -5.44
N PRO A 56 -1.41 5.67 -5.31
CA PRO A 56 -1.26 4.73 -6.41
C PRO A 56 -2.26 5.02 -7.52
N SER A 57 -1.82 4.85 -8.76
CA SER A 57 -2.76 4.84 -9.87
C SER A 57 -3.54 3.53 -9.85
N TYR A 58 -4.64 3.47 -10.59
CA TYR A 58 -5.37 2.23 -10.74
C TYR A 58 -4.47 1.14 -11.35
N ALA A 59 -3.67 1.50 -12.34
CA ALA A 59 -2.75 0.54 -12.96
C ALA A 59 -1.76 -0.02 -11.95
N THR A 60 -1.24 0.82 -11.06
CA THR A 60 -0.35 0.36 -10.00
C THR A 60 -1.06 -0.60 -9.05
N LEU A 61 -2.30 -0.27 -8.67
CA LEU A 61 -3.09 -1.16 -7.81
C LEU A 61 -3.34 -2.51 -8.46
N VAL A 62 -3.60 -2.52 -9.77
CA VAL A 62 -3.79 -3.78 -10.49
C VAL A 62 -2.51 -4.62 -10.44
N ARG A 63 -1.36 -4.00 -10.71
CA ARG A 63 -0.09 -4.73 -10.69
C ARG A 63 0.24 -5.26 -9.29
N LEU A 64 0.02 -4.44 -8.27
CA LEU A 64 0.25 -4.87 -6.88
C LEU A 64 -0.67 -6.03 -6.51
N SER A 65 -1.95 -5.91 -6.82
CA SER A 65 -2.89 -6.96 -6.45
C SER A 65 -2.57 -8.28 -7.15
N ARG A 66 -2.13 -8.24 -8.40
CA ARG A 66 -1.72 -9.46 -9.10
C ARG A 66 -0.50 -10.09 -8.43
N ALA A 67 0.48 -9.28 -8.07
CA ALA A 67 1.68 -9.76 -7.38
C ALA A 67 1.34 -10.34 -6.00
N LEU A 68 0.29 -9.83 -5.38
CA LEU A 68 -0.19 -10.30 -4.07
C LEU A 68 -1.24 -11.40 -4.18
N ASP A 69 -1.53 -11.86 -5.40
CA ASP A 69 -2.53 -12.90 -5.66
C ASP A 69 -3.91 -12.51 -5.12
N THR A 70 -4.29 -11.27 -5.36
CA THR A 70 -5.59 -10.73 -4.93
C THR A 70 -6.11 -9.78 -6.02
N THR A 71 -7.08 -8.95 -5.67
CA THR A 71 -7.67 -7.97 -6.60
C THR A 71 -7.65 -6.58 -6.00
N PRO A 72 -7.72 -5.53 -6.83
CA PRO A 72 -7.84 -4.17 -6.29
C PRO A 72 -9.04 -4.02 -5.36
N GLY A 73 -10.17 -4.65 -5.73
CA GLY A 73 -11.37 -4.59 -4.89
C GLY A 73 -11.16 -5.20 -3.52
N ALA A 74 -10.43 -6.31 -3.44
CA ALA A 74 -10.14 -6.95 -2.15
C ALA A 74 -9.24 -6.07 -1.29
N LEU A 75 -8.24 -5.43 -1.89
CA LEU A 75 -7.38 -4.51 -1.16
C LEU A 75 -8.18 -3.32 -0.62
N LEU A 76 -9.06 -2.76 -1.45
CA LEU A 76 -9.88 -1.63 -1.05
C LEU A 76 -10.88 -2.03 0.04
N THR A 77 -11.44 -3.23 -0.03
CA THR A 77 -12.33 -3.73 1.01
C THR A 77 -11.60 -3.82 2.35
N THR A 78 -10.37 -4.33 2.34
CA THR A 78 -9.56 -4.37 3.56
C THR A 78 -9.28 -2.95 4.06
N ALA A 79 -8.96 -2.03 3.16
CA ALA A 79 -8.71 -0.64 3.53
C ALA A 79 -9.97 -0.03 4.18
N ASP A 80 -11.13 -0.28 3.61
CA ASP A 80 -12.39 0.21 4.19
C ASP A 80 -12.61 -0.29 5.60
N LYS A 81 -12.33 -1.57 5.84
CA LYS A 81 -12.47 -2.15 7.18
C LYS A 81 -11.49 -1.54 8.16
N LEU A 82 -10.27 -1.31 7.72
CA LEU A 82 -9.26 -0.68 8.58
C LEU A 82 -9.65 0.74 8.93
N LEU A 83 -10.17 1.46 7.94
CA LEU A 83 -10.59 2.85 8.14
C LEU A 83 -11.76 2.92 9.12
N ALA A 84 -12.70 1.98 9.03
CA ALA A 84 -13.87 1.96 9.91
C ALA A 84 -13.53 1.69 11.37
N ARG A 85 -12.34 1.11 11.65
CA ARG A 85 -11.92 0.82 13.02
C ARG A 85 -11.24 2.00 13.70
N GLN A 86 -10.95 3.05 12.95
CA GLN A 86 -10.26 4.20 13.54
C GLN A 86 -11.24 5.01 14.37
N PRO A 87 -10.79 5.52 15.54
CA PRO A 87 -11.65 6.34 16.39
C PRO A 87 -11.97 7.68 15.76
#